data_986b124d2860e46c3d812f3b4171dff6
#
_entry.id   986b124d2860e46c3d812f3b4171dff6
#
_cell.length_a   1.000
_cell.length_b   1.000
_cell.length_c   1.000
_cell.angle_alpha   90.00
_cell.angle_beta   90.00
_cell.angle_gamma   90.00
#
_symmetry.space_group_name_H-M   'P 1'
#
loop_
_entity.id
_entity.type
_entity.pdbx_description
1 polymer ?
#
loop_
_entity_poly.entity_id
_entity_poly.type
_entity_poly.pdbx_seq_one_letter_code
_entity_poly.pdbx_strand_id
1 'polypeptide(L)'
;MSTENKAGFLAKSTIKAADLEHRRKINCNIGRYNAVAPQGKSQFSQLELARERAKNIKWRALETLDQQLENFEAVFTSRGGRVIWAENSEQARQAILEICKEKHCKTLVKSKSMVTEEIKLNEFLEANHIESVETDLGE
;
A
#
# COMPACT_ATOMS: atom_id res chain seq x y z
N MET A 1 21.61 -4.56 7.94
CA MET A 1 21.89 -5.54 6.88
C MET A 1 23.30 -6.07 7.08
N SER A 2 23.49 -7.38 7.24
CA SER A 2 24.83 -7.96 7.37
C SER A 2 25.62 -7.76 6.07
N THR A 3 26.94 -7.66 6.17
CA THR A 3 27.87 -7.50 5.03
C THR A 3 27.72 -8.61 4.00
N GLU A 4 27.43 -9.85 4.42
CA GLU A 4 27.15 -11.00 3.57
C GLU A 4 25.88 -10.81 2.70
N ASN A 5 24.83 -10.21 3.25
CA ASN A 5 23.60 -9.92 2.50
C ASN A 5 23.84 -8.87 1.40
N LYS A 6 24.73 -7.90 1.65
CA LYS A 6 25.08 -6.86 0.67
C LYS A 6 25.88 -7.43 -0.50
N ALA A 7 26.86 -8.28 -0.24
CA ALA A 7 27.68 -8.90 -1.29
C ALA A 7 26.83 -9.84 -2.18
N GLY A 8 25.96 -10.65 -1.58
CA GLY A 8 25.02 -11.50 -2.30
C GLY A 8 24.03 -10.71 -3.17
N PHE A 9 23.51 -9.60 -2.67
CA PHE A 9 22.64 -8.70 -3.45
C PHE A 9 23.39 -8.10 -4.65
N LEU A 10 24.60 -7.57 -4.44
CA LEU A 10 25.41 -6.97 -5.51
C LEU A 10 25.74 -7.98 -6.62
N ALA A 11 26.11 -9.20 -6.26
CA ALA A 11 26.38 -10.26 -7.24
C ALA A 11 25.13 -10.59 -8.07
N LYS A 12 23.99 -10.83 -7.44
CA LYS A 12 22.73 -11.12 -8.13
C LYS A 12 22.24 -9.95 -9.00
N SER A 13 22.35 -8.72 -8.51
CA SER A 13 21.95 -7.53 -9.27
C SER A 13 22.83 -7.29 -10.49
N THR A 14 24.14 -7.55 -10.41
CA THR A 14 25.05 -7.47 -11.54
C THR A 14 24.68 -8.47 -12.64
N ILE A 15 24.41 -9.74 -12.27
CA ILE A 15 23.96 -10.77 -13.22
C ILE A 15 22.65 -10.33 -13.87
N LYS A 16 21.68 -9.86 -13.08
CA LYS A 16 20.37 -9.43 -13.58
C LYS A 16 20.45 -8.18 -14.46
N ALA A 17 21.34 -7.25 -14.15
CA ALA A 17 21.60 -6.07 -14.98
C ALA A 17 22.19 -6.40 -16.36
N ALA A 18 22.91 -7.52 -16.48
CA ALA A 18 23.48 -8.02 -17.74
C ALA A 18 22.49 -8.89 -18.56
N ASP A 19 21.31 -9.23 -18.02
CA ASP A 19 20.27 -10.01 -18.69
C ASP A 19 19.60 -9.17 -19.79
N LEU A 20 20.06 -9.29 -21.02
CA LEU A 20 19.59 -8.50 -22.17
C LEU A 20 18.13 -8.82 -22.54
N GLU A 21 17.67 -10.05 -22.36
CA GLU A 21 16.28 -10.42 -22.64
C GLU A 21 15.33 -9.75 -21.64
N HIS A 22 15.67 -9.79 -20.36
CA HIS A 22 14.93 -9.11 -19.32
C HIS A 22 14.88 -7.59 -19.56
N ARG A 23 16.01 -6.98 -19.89
CA ARG A 23 16.08 -5.55 -20.23
C ARG A 23 15.21 -5.20 -21.43
N ARG A 24 15.16 -6.06 -22.47
CA ARG A 24 14.27 -5.85 -23.62
C ARG A 24 12.81 -5.87 -23.22
N LYS A 25 12.39 -6.80 -22.35
CA LYS A 25 11.01 -6.84 -21.83
C LYS A 25 10.67 -5.58 -21.03
N ILE A 26 11.54 -5.15 -20.15
CA ILE A 26 11.36 -3.91 -19.38
C ILE A 26 11.26 -2.71 -20.33
N ASN A 27 12.19 -2.57 -21.28
CA ASN A 27 12.20 -1.44 -22.21
C ASN A 27 10.93 -1.42 -23.08
N CYS A 28 10.43 -2.57 -23.50
CA CYS A 28 9.17 -2.67 -24.24
C CYS A 28 7.98 -2.16 -23.42
N ASN A 29 7.87 -2.57 -22.16
CA ASN A 29 6.80 -2.15 -21.27
C ASN A 29 6.89 -0.65 -20.91
N ILE A 30 8.09 -0.16 -20.61
CA ILE A 30 8.34 1.26 -20.36
C ILE A 30 8.09 2.09 -21.63
N GLY A 31 8.45 1.59 -22.81
CA GLY A 31 8.15 2.24 -24.08
C GLY A 31 6.65 2.43 -24.32
N ARG A 32 5.85 1.41 -24.04
CA ARG A 32 4.38 1.50 -24.07
C ARG A 32 3.84 2.54 -23.09
N TYR A 33 4.31 2.51 -21.84
CA TYR A 33 3.93 3.51 -20.86
C TYR A 33 4.30 4.93 -21.30
N ASN A 34 5.52 5.13 -21.79
CA ASN A 34 6.00 6.44 -22.24
C ASN A 34 5.24 6.97 -23.47
N ALA A 35 4.67 6.09 -24.29
CA ALA A 35 3.82 6.49 -25.42
C ALA A 35 2.43 6.96 -24.94
N VAL A 36 1.86 6.34 -23.90
CA VAL A 36 0.50 6.65 -23.41
C VAL A 36 0.50 7.79 -22.39
N ALA A 37 1.52 7.91 -21.57
CA ALA A 37 1.58 8.93 -20.50
C ALA A 37 1.43 10.38 -20.99
N PRO A 38 2.03 10.80 -22.13
CA PRO A 38 1.81 12.14 -22.70
C PRO A 38 0.34 12.39 -23.12
N GLN A 39 -0.36 11.37 -23.61
CA GLN A 39 -1.78 11.49 -23.97
C GLN A 39 -2.64 11.75 -22.72
N GLY A 40 -2.36 11.03 -21.63
CA GLY A 40 -3.02 11.30 -20.34
C GLY A 40 -2.75 12.72 -19.81
N LYS A 41 -1.52 13.21 -19.97
CA LYS A 41 -1.15 14.57 -19.58
C LYS A 41 -1.77 15.66 -20.43
N SER A 42 -2.00 15.42 -21.71
CA SER A 42 -2.54 16.40 -22.67
C SER A 42 -4.01 16.81 -22.38
N GLN A 43 -4.73 16.04 -21.56
CA GLN A 43 -6.08 16.44 -21.10
C GLN A 43 -6.04 17.65 -20.16
N PHE A 44 -4.90 18.00 -19.60
CA PHE A 44 -4.73 19.20 -18.78
C PHE A 44 -4.20 20.35 -19.64
N SER A 45 -5.00 21.38 -19.86
CA SER A 45 -4.58 22.57 -20.61
C SER A 45 -3.40 23.33 -19.96
N GLN A 46 -3.30 23.23 -18.63
CA GLN A 46 -2.24 23.84 -17.82
C GLN A 46 -1.71 22.80 -16.80
N LEU A 47 -0.93 21.85 -17.28
CA LEU A 47 -0.43 20.73 -16.47
C LEU A 47 0.35 21.19 -15.23
N GLU A 48 1.22 22.20 -15.38
CA GLU A 48 2.04 22.68 -14.26
C GLU A 48 1.18 23.32 -13.17
N LEU A 49 0.16 24.07 -13.54
CA LEU A 49 -0.80 24.62 -12.58
C LEU A 49 -1.58 23.52 -11.85
N ALA A 50 -1.97 22.45 -12.57
CA ALA A 50 -2.62 21.29 -11.96
C ALA A 50 -1.69 20.58 -10.95
N ARG A 51 -0.40 20.46 -11.28
CA ARG A 51 0.63 19.89 -10.40
C ARG A 51 0.83 20.74 -9.13
N GLU A 52 0.95 22.06 -9.29
CA GLU A 52 1.09 22.97 -8.14
C GLU A 52 -0.15 22.92 -7.21
N ARG A 53 -1.34 22.84 -7.78
CA ARG A 53 -2.56 22.66 -6.99
C ARG A 53 -2.55 21.33 -6.23
N ALA A 54 -2.20 20.23 -6.88
CA ALA A 54 -2.10 18.92 -6.26
C ALA A 54 -1.04 18.89 -5.13
N LYS A 55 0.11 19.53 -5.35
CA LYS A 55 1.15 19.70 -4.33
C LYS A 55 0.64 20.44 -3.12
N ASN A 56 -0.04 21.58 -3.33
CA ASN A 56 -0.58 22.40 -2.25
C ASN A 56 -1.68 21.68 -1.46
N ILE A 57 -2.54 20.87 -2.13
CA ILE A 57 -3.54 20.04 -1.47
C ILE A 57 -2.85 19.00 -0.57
N LYS A 58 -1.85 18.29 -1.09
CA LYS A 58 -1.10 17.28 -0.31
C LYS A 58 -0.36 17.91 0.86
N TRP A 59 0.27 19.06 0.63
CA TRP A 59 0.96 19.80 1.69
C TRP A 59 0.01 20.17 2.81
N ARG A 60 -1.13 20.79 2.48
CA ARG A 60 -2.16 21.13 3.46
C ARG A 60 -2.68 19.92 4.20
N ALA A 61 -2.88 18.80 3.51
CA ALA A 61 -3.33 17.56 4.13
C ALA A 61 -2.33 17.04 5.18
N LEU A 62 -1.03 17.21 4.94
CA LEU A 62 0.01 16.83 5.92
C LEU A 62 0.07 17.81 7.09
N GLU A 63 -0.05 19.12 6.84
CA GLU A 63 -0.02 20.15 7.91
C GLU A 63 -1.23 20.12 8.85
N THR A 64 -2.36 19.61 8.37
CA THR A 64 -3.61 19.53 9.15
C THR A 64 -4.06 18.07 9.35
N LEU A 65 -3.12 17.12 9.33
CA LEU A 65 -3.46 15.70 9.36
C LEU A 65 -4.19 15.31 10.64
N ASP A 66 -3.79 15.84 11.77
CA ASP A 66 -4.43 15.68 13.08
C ASP A 66 -5.90 16.07 13.03
N GLN A 67 -6.20 17.27 12.57
CA GLN A 67 -7.57 17.79 12.44
C GLN A 67 -8.40 16.98 11.46
N GLN A 68 -7.80 16.52 10.35
CA GLN A 68 -8.49 15.71 9.36
C GLN A 68 -8.84 14.34 9.91
N LEU A 69 -7.95 13.72 10.69
CA LEU A 69 -8.19 12.43 11.33
C LEU A 69 -9.29 12.53 12.39
N GLU A 70 -9.26 13.55 13.25
CA GLU A 70 -10.33 13.81 14.22
C GLU A 70 -11.71 14.03 13.53
N ASN A 71 -11.72 14.83 12.47
CA ASN A 71 -12.95 15.06 11.70
C ASN A 71 -13.44 13.78 11.00
N PHE A 72 -12.51 12.98 10.45
CA PHE A 72 -12.85 11.69 9.87
C PHE A 72 -13.50 10.76 10.90
N GLU A 73 -12.92 10.64 12.08
CA GLU A 73 -13.47 9.81 13.15
C GLU A 73 -14.87 10.27 13.55
N ALA A 74 -15.06 11.58 13.78
CA ALA A 74 -16.34 12.14 14.13
C ALA A 74 -17.42 11.86 13.07
N VAL A 75 -17.12 12.12 11.78
CA VAL A 75 -18.07 11.92 10.68
C VAL A 75 -18.32 10.42 10.45
N PHE A 76 -17.31 9.59 10.51
CA PHE A 76 -17.45 8.15 10.30
C PHE A 76 -18.28 7.50 11.40
N THR A 77 -18.04 7.89 12.66
CA THR A 77 -18.76 7.38 13.82
C THR A 77 -20.23 7.87 13.82
N SER A 78 -20.51 9.13 13.42
CA SER A 78 -21.87 9.63 13.31
C SER A 78 -22.73 8.87 12.28
N ARG A 79 -22.08 8.17 11.34
CA ARG A 79 -22.73 7.31 10.33
C ARG A 79 -22.80 5.84 10.73
N GLY A 80 -22.49 5.51 11.98
CA GLY A 80 -22.51 4.15 12.51
C GLY A 80 -21.24 3.36 12.27
N GLY A 81 -20.18 4.00 11.78
CA GLY A 81 -18.86 3.39 11.65
C GLY A 81 -18.13 3.32 12.99
N ARG A 82 -17.03 2.56 13.02
CA ARG A 82 -16.14 2.45 14.17
C ARG A 82 -14.71 2.71 13.72
N VAL A 83 -14.03 3.63 14.38
CA VAL A 83 -12.60 3.89 14.18
C VAL A 83 -11.83 3.31 15.36
N ILE A 84 -10.74 2.63 15.10
CA ILE A 84 -9.85 2.08 16.11
C ILE A 84 -8.46 2.63 15.85
N TRP A 85 -7.90 3.33 16.81
CA TRP A 85 -6.55 3.85 16.78
C TRP A 85 -5.56 2.80 17.24
N ALA A 86 -4.46 2.67 16.54
CA ALA A 86 -3.37 1.77 16.89
C ALA A 86 -2.02 2.51 16.74
N GLU A 87 -1.24 2.54 17.78
CA GLU A 87 0.06 3.22 17.83
C GLU A 87 1.18 2.39 17.20
N ASN A 88 0.97 1.09 17.10
CA ASN A 88 1.96 0.16 16.56
C ASN A 88 1.30 -1.07 15.91
N SER A 89 2.12 -1.88 15.24
CA SER A 89 1.66 -3.08 14.52
C SER A 89 1.00 -4.12 15.42
N GLU A 90 1.45 -4.25 16.67
CA GLU A 90 0.88 -5.21 17.61
C GLU A 90 -0.56 -4.83 17.99
N GLN A 91 -0.79 -3.57 18.34
CA GLN A 91 -2.14 -3.06 18.64
C GLN A 91 -3.06 -3.18 17.43
N ALA A 92 -2.56 -2.89 16.21
CA ALA A 92 -3.36 -3.03 15.00
C ALA A 92 -3.78 -4.49 14.75
N ARG A 93 -2.85 -5.44 14.86
CA ARG A 93 -3.15 -6.87 14.73
C ARG A 93 -4.13 -7.36 15.77
N GLN A 94 -3.92 -6.96 17.02
CA GLN A 94 -4.78 -7.35 18.14
C GLN A 94 -6.20 -6.84 17.96
N ALA A 95 -6.37 -5.58 17.54
CA ALA A 95 -7.70 -5.01 17.25
C ALA A 95 -8.45 -5.78 16.15
N ILE A 96 -7.74 -6.17 15.09
CA ILE A 96 -8.32 -6.98 14.01
C ILE A 96 -8.72 -8.37 14.54
N LEU A 97 -7.87 -9.02 15.33
CA LEU A 97 -8.15 -10.31 15.92
C LEU A 97 -9.38 -10.27 16.84
N GLU A 98 -9.53 -9.22 17.64
CA GLU A 98 -10.70 -9.02 18.51
C GLU A 98 -11.99 -8.91 17.71
N ILE A 99 -11.99 -8.17 16.59
CA ILE A 99 -13.14 -8.11 15.68
C ILE A 99 -13.44 -9.51 15.11
N CYS A 100 -12.43 -10.24 14.68
CA CYS A 100 -12.62 -11.59 14.16
C CYS A 100 -13.22 -12.54 15.21
N LYS A 101 -12.77 -12.46 16.46
CA LYS A 101 -13.31 -13.24 17.58
C LYS A 101 -14.74 -12.84 17.93
N GLU A 102 -15.02 -11.54 17.98
CA GLU A 102 -16.39 -11.01 18.22
C GLU A 102 -17.38 -11.53 17.18
N LYS A 103 -16.94 -11.61 15.92
CA LYS A 103 -17.77 -12.08 14.79
C LYS A 103 -17.70 -13.60 14.57
N HIS A 104 -16.98 -14.34 15.40
CA HIS A 104 -16.74 -15.78 15.24
C HIS A 104 -16.18 -16.15 13.86
N CYS A 105 -15.29 -15.31 13.31
CA CYS A 105 -14.71 -15.52 11.99
C CYS A 105 -13.78 -16.73 11.98
N LYS A 106 -13.91 -17.58 10.96
CA LYS A 106 -12.95 -18.64 10.63
C LYS A 106 -12.05 -18.23 9.47
N THR A 107 -12.57 -17.40 8.59
CA THR A 107 -11.88 -16.92 7.39
C THR A 107 -12.02 -15.40 7.31
N LEU A 108 -10.93 -14.71 7.01
CA LEU A 108 -10.90 -13.28 6.72
C LEU A 108 -10.48 -13.08 5.26
N VAL A 109 -11.31 -12.41 4.49
CA VAL A 109 -11.02 -12.04 3.10
C VAL A 109 -10.59 -10.58 3.03
N LYS A 110 -9.47 -10.29 2.39
CA LYS A 110 -8.96 -8.92 2.21
C LYS A 110 -8.42 -8.71 0.80
N SER A 111 -8.41 -7.48 0.34
CA SER A 111 -7.62 -7.11 -0.82
C SER A 111 -6.14 -7.06 -0.47
N LYS A 112 -5.28 -7.14 -1.49
CA LYS A 112 -3.84 -6.93 -1.32
C LYS A 112 -3.57 -5.55 -0.71
N SER A 113 -2.80 -5.53 0.38
CA SER A 113 -2.48 -4.31 1.11
C SER A 113 -1.05 -4.36 1.62
N MET A 114 -0.23 -3.41 1.20
CA MET A 114 1.16 -3.28 1.67
C MET A 114 1.23 -3.05 3.18
N VAL A 115 0.26 -2.33 3.76
CA VAL A 115 0.20 -2.11 5.22
C VAL A 115 -0.02 -3.41 5.96
N THR A 116 -0.93 -4.28 5.48
CA THR A 116 -1.17 -5.58 6.14
C THR A 116 0.00 -6.54 5.99
N GLU A 117 0.77 -6.45 4.90
CA GLU A 117 2.03 -7.19 4.74
C GLU A 117 3.10 -6.68 5.72
N GLU A 118 3.27 -5.37 5.85
CA GLU A 118 4.23 -4.73 6.74
C GLU A 118 4.00 -5.13 8.20
N ILE A 119 2.75 -5.13 8.65
CA ILE A 119 2.40 -5.56 10.01
C ILE A 119 2.32 -7.09 10.15
N LYS A 120 2.60 -7.88 9.12
CA LYS A 120 2.53 -9.36 9.12
C LYS A 120 1.19 -9.91 9.61
N LEU A 121 0.11 -9.34 9.09
CA LEU A 121 -1.24 -9.68 9.53
C LEU A 121 -1.63 -11.12 9.21
N ASN A 122 -1.29 -11.63 8.01
CA ASN A 122 -1.65 -12.98 7.59
C ASN A 122 -1.05 -14.04 8.52
N GLU A 123 0.27 -13.96 8.76
CA GLU A 123 0.97 -14.87 9.67
C GLU A 123 0.37 -14.85 11.08
N PHE A 124 0.00 -13.65 11.55
CA PHE A 124 -0.59 -13.47 12.87
C PHE A 124 -1.99 -14.09 12.97
N LEU A 125 -2.83 -13.93 11.96
CA LEU A 125 -4.19 -14.52 11.92
C LEU A 125 -4.13 -16.03 11.80
N GLU A 126 -3.26 -16.60 10.97
CA GLU A 126 -3.04 -18.04 10.84
C GLU A 126 -2.58 -18.66 12.16
N ALA A 127 -1.65 -18.02 12.88
CA ALA A 127 -1.25 -18.44 14.22
C ALA A 127 -2.40 -18.43 15.24
N ASN A 128 -3.47 -17.67 14.98
CA ASN A 128 -4.68 -17.61 15.78
C ASN A 128 -5.85 -18.42 15.17
N HIS A 129 -5.55 -19.36 14.26
CA HIS A 129 -6.51 -20.25 13.61
C HIS A 129 -7.59 -19.54 12.77
N ILE A 130 -7.25 -18.39 12.20
CA ILE A 130 -8.09 -17.68 11.25
C ILE A 130 -7.40 -17.72 9.88
N GLU A 131 -8.07 -18.33 8.91
CA GLU A 131 -7.60 -18.39 7.52
C GLU A 131 -7.63 -16.98 6.89
N SER A 132 -6.51 -16.51 6.37
CA SER A 132 -6.43 -15.22 5.66
C SER A 132 -6.41 -15.46 4.16
N VAL A 133 -7.45 -15.01 3.46
CA VAL A 133 -7.57 -15.08 2.00
C VAL A 133 -7.33 -13.71 1.40
N GLU A 134 -6.30 -13.61 0.55
CA GLU A 134 -5.98 -12.39 -0.16
C GLU A 134 -6.51 -12.44 -1.58
N THR A 135 -7.23 -11.40 -2.01
CA THR A 135 -7.77 -11.28 -3.36
C THR A 135 -7.14 -10.08 -4.06
N ASP A 136 -6.79 -10.26 -5.34
CA ASP A 136 -6.34 -9.18 -6.20
C ASP A 136 -7.22 -9.11 -7.45
N LEU A 137 -7.54 -7.90 -7.91
CA LEU A 137 -8.31 -7.67 -9.15
C LEU A 137 -7.46 -7.86 -10.41
N GLY A 138 -6.17 -8.10 -10.26
CA GLY A 138 -5.21 -8.26 -11.36
C GLY A 138 -4.82 -9.71 -11.69
N GLU A 139 -5.35 -10.68 -10.95
CA GLU A 139 -5.10 -12.11 -11.17
C GLU A 139 -6.28 -12.83 -11.81
#